data_4053d880d3858f4aeb3c72a3575346ee
#
_entry.id   4053d880d3858f4aeb3c72a3575346ee
#
_cell.length_a   1.000
_cell.length_b   1.000
_cell.length_c   1.000
_cell.angle_alpha   90.00
_cell.angle_beta   90.00
_cell.angle_gamma   90.00
#
_symmetry.space_group_name_H-M   'P 1'
#
loop_
_entity.id
_entity.type
_entity.pdbx_description
1 polymer ?
#
loop_
_entity_poly.entity_id
_entity_poly.type
_entity_poly.pdbx_seq_one_letter_code
_entity_poly.pdbx_strand_id
1 'polypeptide(L)'
;MFIIITFFFSQPTFSQSEGPFKQLIIRGVTLINGNGAPPIGPVDIVVENNIIKKITVVGYPGVKIDPENRPKLKTSGKELDATGMFLLPGFIDMHGHIGGEAQGADWEYVFKLWMAHGITTVREPSGRGLDYALDLKNKSAKNEIIAPRILAYAGFGSGSEIEI
;
A
#
# COMPACT_ATOMS: atom_id res chain seq x y z
N MET A 1 4.08 -38.47 -41.88
CA MET A 1 3.94 -37.06 -41.52
C MET A 1 3.41 -37.04 -40.08
N PHE A 2 4.31 -36.88 -39.10
CA PHE A 2 3.94 -36.84 -37.68
C PHE A 2 3.71 -35.37 -37.29
N ILE A 3 2.51 -35.05 -36.80
CA ILE A 3 2.17 -33.72 -36.26
C ILE A 3 2.46 -33.77 -34.78
N ILE A 4 3.51 -33.04 -34.33
CA ILE A 4 3.81 -32.83 -32.90
C ILE A 4 2.93 -31.65 -32.44
N ILE A 5 1.89 -31.95 -31.65
CA ILE A 5 1.09 -30.93 -30.98
C ILE A 5 1.79 -30.58 -29.65
N THR A 6 2.44 -29.43 -29.62
CA THR A 6 3.06 -28.88 -28.38
C THR A 6 1.97 -28.20 -27.58
N PHE A 7 1.59 -28.79 -26.44
CA PHE A 7 0.73 -28.14 -25.46
C PHE A 7 1.56 -27.12 -24.68
N PHE A 8 1.32 -25.84 -24.91
CA PHE A 8 1.79 -24.79 -24.01
C PHE A 8 0.90 -24.79 -22.77
N PHE A 9 1.39 -25.36 -21.67
CA PHE A 9 0.83 -25.14 -20.36
C PHE A 9 1.19 -23.72 -19.91
N SER A 10 0.24 -22.79 -20.01
CA SER A 10 0.37 -21.51 -19.30
C SER A 10 0.29 -21.80 -17.81
N GLN A 11 1.45 -21.73 -17.14
CA GLN A 11 1.49 -21.80 -15.68
C GLN A 11 0.75 -20.56 -15.13
N PRO A 12 -0.20 -20.73 -14.18
CA PRO A 12 -0.78 -19.59 -13.52
C PRO A 12 0.34 -18.88 -12.76
N THR A 13 0.69 -17.69 -13.21
CA THR A 13 1.59 -16.81 -12.44
C THR A 13 0.81 -16.31 -11.24
N PHE A 14 0.93 -17.01 -10.12
CA PHE A 14 0.53 -16.44 -8.83
C PHE A 14 1.44 -15.25 -8.58
N SER A 15 0.87 -14.06 -8.53
CA SER A 15 1.57 -12.88 -8.04
C SER A 15 1.98 -13.17 -6.60
N GLN A 16 3.26 -13.48 -6.39
CA GLN A 16 3.79 -13.59 -5.04
C GLN A 16 3.77 -12.19 -4.44
N SER A 17 3.16 -12.04 -3.27
CA SER A 17 3.27 -10.81 -2.51
C SER A 17 4.73 -10.61 -2.12
N GLU A 18 5.38 -9.60 -2.70
CA GLU A 18 6.72 -9.22 -2.29
C GLU A 18 6.65 -8.44 -0.98
N GLY A 19 7.45 -8.82 0.00
CA GLY A 19 7.50 -8.14 1.30
C GLY A 19 6.97 -8.98 2.47
N PRO A 20 6.95 -8.42 3.68
CA PRO A 20 7.45 -7.09 4.06
C PRO A 20 8.99 -6.98 3.95
N PHE A 21 9.49 -5.82 3.50
CA PHE A 21 10.93 -5.55 3.39
C PHE A 21 11.44 -4.86 4.66
N LYS A 22 12.62 -5.25 5.14
CA LYS A 22 13.31 -4.52 6.23
C LYS A 22 13.74 -3.12 5.80
N GLN A 23 14.12 -2.97 4.54
CA GLN A 23 14.40 -1.69 3.90
C GLN A 23 13.86 -1.70 2.47
N LEU A 24 13.19 -0.61 2.10
CA LEU A 24 12.79 -0.33 0.73
C LEU A 24 13.34 1.04 0.33
N ILE A 25 13.96 1.14 -0.85
CA ILE A 25 14.35 2.42 -1.42
C ILE A 25 13.54 2.65 -2.69
N ILE A 26 12.77 3.73 -2.72
CA ILE A 26 12.05 4.19 -3.92
C ILE A 26 12.94 5.21 -4.61
N ARG A 27 13.33 4.93 -5.85
CA ARG A 27 14.35 5.66 -6.60
C ARG A 27 13.79 6.66 -7.59
N GLY A 28 14.31 7.89 -7.56
CA GLY A 28 14.16 8.88 -8.65
C GLY A 28 12.76 9.43 -8.85
N VAL A 29 11.89 9.33 -7.85
CA VAL A 29 10.48 9.72 -7.92
C VAL A 29 10.31 11.25 -7.78
N THR A 30 9.24 11.79 -8.36
CA THR A 30 8.75 13.14 -8.04
C THR A 30 7.78 13.06 -6.86
N LEU A 31 8.13 13.66 -5.73
CA LEU A 31 7.34 13.63 -4.51
C LEU A 31 6.34 14.80 -4.46
N ILE A 32 5.07 14.48 -4.25
CA ILE A 32 3.98 15.39 -3.90
C ILE A 32 3.57 15.06 -2.46
N ASN A 33 4.05 15.81 -1.48
CA ASN A 33 3.94 15.44 -0.07
C ASN A 33 2.59 15.81 0.60
N GLY A 34 1.68 16.45 -0.14
CA GLY A 34 0.34 16.79 0.35
C GLY A 34 0.25 18.00 1.28
N ASN A 35 1.34 18.73 1.51
CA ASN A 35 1.35 19.92 2.40
C ASN A 35 1.09 21.26 1.67
N GLY A 36 0.71 21.19 0.37
CA GLY A 36 0.48 22.38 -0.46
C GLY A 36 1.75 22.99 -1.09
N ALA A 37 2.94 22.46 -0.78
CA ALA A 37 4.18 22.88 -1.45
C ALA A 37 4.27 22.29 -2.88
N PRO A 38 5.05 22.93 -3.78
CA PRO A 38 5.31 22.38 -5.10
C PRO A 38 5.94 20.97 -5.03
N PRO A 39 5.71 20.12 -6.05
CA PRO A 39 6.40 18.84 -6.16
C PRO A 39 7.92 19.00 -6.14
N ILE A 40 8.62 18.05 -5.51
CA ILE A 40 10.08 18.01 -5.48
C ILE A 40 10.59 16.71 -6.09
N GLY A 41 11.64 16.81 -6.90
CA GLY A 41 12.23 15.61 -7.53
C GLY A 41 13.37 15.95 -8.48
N PRO A 42 14.14 14.92 -8.90
CA PRO A 42 14.03 13.54 -8.44
C PRO A 42 14.51 13.36 -6.99
N VAL A 43 13.78 12.54 -6.23
CA VAL A 43 14.13 12.17 -4.86
C VAL A 43 14.24 10.66 -4.69
N ASP A 44 15.11 10.22 -3.79
CA ASP A 44 15.13 8.84 -3.28
C ASP A 44 14.51 8.81 -1.87
N ILE A 45 13.63 7.86 -1.64
CA ILE A 45 12.94 7.69 -0.36
C ILE A 45 13.36 6.38 0.26
N VAL A 46 13.91 6.45 1.46
CA VAL A 46 14.32 5.28 2.25
C VAL A 46 13.24 4.99 3.28
N VAL A 47 12.66 3.79 3.18
CA VAL A 47 11.73 3.23 4.17
C VAL A 47 12.43 2.11 4.90
N GLU A 48 12.39 2.13 6.24
CA GLU A 48 12.88 1.05 7.08
C GLU A 48 11.73 0.51 7.92
N ASN A 49 11.47 -0.79 7.77
CA ASN A 49 10.27 -1.44 8.25
C ASN A 49 9.01 -0.74 7.68
N ASN A 50 8.30 0.02 8.50
CA ASN A 50 7.10 0.79 8.10
C ASN A 50 7.27 2.32 8.29
N ILE A 51 8.52 2.81 8.41
CA ILE A 51 8.81 4.22 8.67
C ILE A 51 9.62 4.82 7.52
N ILE A 52 9.19 5.97 7.01
CA ILE A 52 10.01 6.79 6.10
C ILE A 52 11.15 7.39 6.92
N LYS A 53 12.38 6.90 6.66
CA LYS A 53 13.58 7.32 7.40
C LYS A 53 14.26 8.51 6.78
N LYS A 54 14.25 8.60 5.45
CA LYS A 54 14.97 9.66 4.75
C LYS A 54 14.34 9.94 3.39
N ILE A 55 14.27 11.21 3.04
CA ILE A 55 13.97 11.70 1.71
C ILE A 55 15.20 12.49 1.26
N THR A 56 15.79 12.12 0.14
CA THR A 56 17.02 12.72 -0.39
C THR A 56 16.76 13.26 -1.77
N VAL A 57 16.93 14.56 -1.97
CA VAL A 57 16.99 15.14 -3.32
C VAL A 57 18.30 14.65 -3.96
N VAL A 58 18.20 13.96 -5.09
CA VAL A 58 19.34 13.29 -5.74
C VAL A 58 19.75 13.96 -7.04
N GLY A 59 19.03 14.99 -7.47
CA GLY A 59 19.33 15.72 -8.69
C GLY A 59 18.29 16.80 -8.98
N TYR A 60 18.28 17.24 -10.23
CA TYR A 60 17.33 18.21 -10.76
C TYR A 60 16.69 17.65 -12.04
N PRO A 61 15.47 18.06 -12.39
CA PRO A 61 14.81 17.61 -13.61
C PRO A 61 15.71 17.84 -14.83
N GLY A 62 15.86 16.80 -15.67
CA GLY A 62 16.67 16.86 -16.89
C GLY A 62 18.19 16.76 -16.69
N VAL A 63 18.68 16.66 -15.46
CA VAL A 63 20.10 16.46 -15.15
C VAL A 63 20.37 15.03 -14.75
N LYS A 64 21.46 14.44 -15.25
CA LYS A 64 21.84 13.07 -14.88
C LYS A 64 22.14 13.00 -13.38
N ILE A 65 21.53 12.03 -12.72
CA ILE A 65 21.72 11.80 -11.30
C ILE A 65 23.10 11.15 -11.06
N ASP A 66 23.87 11.71 -10.12
CA ASP A 66 25.12 11.12 -9.66
C ASP A 66 24.85 9.95 -8.72
N PRO A 67 25.28 8.71 -9.06
CA PRO A 67 25.05 7.53 -8.22
C PRO A 67 25.68 7.62 -6.83
N GLU A 68 26.80 8.34 -6.68
CA GLU A 68 27.52 8.45 -5.41
C GLU A 68 26.74 9.25 -4.35
N ASN A 69 25.84 10.12 -4.77
CA ASN A 69 25.00 10.93 -3.89
C ASN A 69 23.71 10.24 -3.46
N ARG A 70 23.50 9.00 -3.89
CA ARG A 70 22.27 8.26 -3.58
C ARG A 70 22.38 7.44 -2.30
N PRO A 71 21.27 7.26 -1.53
CA PRO A 71 21.23 6.33 -0.41
C PRO A 71 21.65 4.92 -0.84
N LYS A 72 22.47 4.25 -0.03
CA LYS A 72 22.92 2.87 -0.32
C LYS A 72 21.93 1.86 0.26
N LEU A 73 21.63 0.82 -0.53
CA LEU A 73 20.78 -0.28 -0.11
C LEU A 73 21.55 -1.17 0.88
N LYS A 74 20.87 -1.57 1.96
CA LYS A 74 21.37 -2.62 2.88
C LYS A 74 21.16 -4.01 2.26
N THR A 75 21.96 -4.98 2.68
CA THR A 75 21.99 -6.34 2.10
C THR A 75 20.63 -7.06 2.04
N SER A 76 19.68 -6.72 2.93
CA SER A 76 18.34 -7.34 3.00
C SER A 76 17.23 -6.40 2.51
N GLY A 77 17.56 -5.39 1.72
CA GLY A 77 16.61 -4.43 1.22
C GLY A 77 16.14 -4.71 -0.20
N LYS A 78 15.15 -3.95 -0.64
CA LYS A 78 14.64 -3.91 -2.02
C LYS A 78 14.74 -2.50 -2.57
N GLU A 79 15.04 -2.38 -3.85
CA GLU A 79 14.95 -1.13 -4.60
C GLU A 79 13.77 -1.20 -5.56
N LEU A 80 13.07 -0.09 -5.68
CA LEU A 80 12.04 0.14 -6.68
C LEU A 80 12.45 1.35 -7.51
N ASP A 81 12.71 1.16 -8.80
CA ASP A 81 12.90 2.26 -9.73
C ASP A 81 11.55 2.89 -10.04
N ALA A 82 11.39 4.16 -9.62
CA ALA A 82 10.21 4.96 -9.84
C ALA A 82 10.56 6.25 -10.64
N THR A 83 11.65 6.19 -11.40
CA THR A 83 12.08 7.30 -12.24
C THR A 83 10.97 7.73 -13.20
N GLY A 84 10.64 9.03 -13.18
CA GLY A 84 9.55 9.59 -13.97
C GLY A 84 8.14 9.39 -13.40
N MET A 85 8.02 8.71 -12.27
CA MET A 85 6.74 8.53 -11.57
C MET A 85 6.54 9.60 -10.50
N PHE A 86 5.28 9.74 -10.05
CA PHE A 86 4.91 10.58 -8.93
C PHE A 86 4.62 9.73 -7.70
N LEU A 87 5.05 10.19 -6.53
CA LEU A 87 4.71 9.57 -5.25
C LEU A 87 3.88 10.54 -4.42
N LEU A 88 2.77 10.06 -3.93
CA LEU A 88 1.85 10.79 -3.05
C LEU A 88 1.67 10.01 -1.74
N PRO A 89 1.26 10.67 -0.64
CA PRO A 89 0.69 9.97 0.51
C PRO A 89 -0.50 9.13 0.06
N GLY A 90 -0.66 7.94 0.64
CA GLY A 90 -1.83 7.12 0.36
C GLY A 90 -3.12 7.82 0.75
N PHE A 91 -4.17 7.61 -0.03
CA PHE A 91 -5.47 8.23 0.22
C PHE A 91 -6.15 7.64 1.47
N ILE A 92 -6.96 8.47 2.12
CA ILE A 92 -7.73 8.10 3.30
C ILE A 92 -9.21 8.17 2.91
N ASP A 93 -9.89 7.02 2.93
CA ASP A 93 -11.33 6.97 2.79
C ASP A 93 -11.99 7.14 4.17
N MET A 94 -12.73 8.21 4.34
CA MET A 94 -13.37 8.58 5.62
C MET A 94 -14.72 7.90 5.84
N HIS A 95 -15.22 7.13 4.87
CA HIS A 95 -16.48 6.40 4.96
C HIS A 95 -16.50 5.20 4.02
N GLY A 96 -15.65 4.22 4.31
CA GLY A 96 -15.51 3.02 3.50
C GLY A 96 -15.98 1.77 4.24
N HIS A 97 -16.76 0.91 3.57
CA HIS A 97 -17.24 -0.34 4.13
C HIS A 97 -16.31 -1.50 3.80
N ILE A 98 -15.91 -2.27 4.81
CA ILE A 98 -14.88 -3.31 4.70
C ILE A 98 -15.36 -4.64 4.12
N GLY A 99 -16.47 -4.68 3.44
CA GLY A 99 -17.01 -5.89 2.82
C GLY A 99 -17.69 -6.83 3.81
N GLY A 100 -17.86 -8.07 3.42
CA GLY A 100 -18.51 -9.13 4.15
C GLY A 100 -19.84 -9.57 3.52
N GLU A 101 -20.40 -10.68 3.98
CA GLU A 101 -21.57 -11.34 3.38
C GLU A 101 -22.76 -10.42 3.10
N ALA A 102 -23.13 -9.56 4.05
CA ALA A 102 -24.28 -8.68 3.88
C ALA A 102 -24.00 -7.50 2.94
N GLN A 103 -22.76 -7.25 2.50
CA GLN A 103 -22.42 -6.34 1.42
C GLN A 103 -22.25 -7.06 0.08
N GLY A 104 -22.41 -8.40 0.08
CA GLY A 104 -22.25 -9.22 -1.13
C GLY A 104 -20.85 -9.24 -1.70
N ALA A 105 -19.84 -8.83 -0.95
CA ALA A 105 -18.44 -8.78 -1.37
C ALA A 105 -17.50 -9.29 -0.28
N ASP A 106 -16.54 -10.12 -0.67
CA ASP A 106 -15.48 -10.58 0.21
C ASP A 106 -14.59 -9.40 0.61
N TRP A 107 -14.25 -9.31 1.91
CA TRP A 107 -13.35 -8.27 2.44
C TRP A 107 -11.97 -8.30 1.79
N GLU A 108 -11.42 -9.47 1.45
CA GLU A 108 -10.12 -9.55 0.76
C GLU A 108 -10.17 -8.89 -0.61
N TYR A 109 -11.24 -9.10 -1.34
CA TYR A 109 -11.45 -8.47 -2.64
C TYR A 109 -11.56 -6.95 -2.52
N VAL A 110 -12.36 -6.48 -1.56
CA VAL A 110 -12.56 -5.05 -1.28
C VAL A 110 -11.23 -4.38 -0.91
N PHE A 111 -10.43 -4.99 -0.03
CA PHE A 111 -9.15 -4.44 0.39
C PHE A 111 -8.13 -4.39 -0.74
N LYS A 112 -8.06 -5.42 -1.57
CA LYS A 112 -7.19 -5.44 -2.75
C LYS A 112 -7.58 -4.35 -3.74
N LEU A 113 -8.86 -4.11 -3.96
CA LEU A 113 -9.34 -3.02 -4.81
C LEU A 113 -8.93 -1.66 -4.24
N TRP A 114 -9.14 -1.41 -2.97
CA TRP A 114 -8.76 -0.15 -2.34
C TRP A 114 -7.27 0.10 -2.42
N MET A 115 -6.46 -0.88 -2.05
CA MET A 115 -5.01 -0.77 -2.15
C MET A 115 -4.54 -0.52 -3.59
N ALA A 116 -5.15 -1.18 -4.58
CA ALA A 116 -4.84 -0.96 -6.00
C ALA A 116 -5.21 0.46 -6.49
N HIS A 117 -6.17 1.12 -5.84
CA HIS A 117 -6.53 2.53 -6.12
C HIS A 117 -5.84 3.54 -5.21
N GLY A 118 -4.85 3.10 -4.41
CA GLY A 118 -4.05 3.98 -3.55
C GLY A 118 -4.75 4.37 -2.23
N ILE A 119 -5.87 3.74 -1.87
CA ILE A 119 -6.51 3.93 -0.56
C ILE A 119 -5.79 3.07 0.46
N THR A 120 -5.00 3.69 1.33
CA THR A 120 -4.14 3.03 2.31
C THR A 120 -4.66 3.13 3.74
N THR A 121 -5.70 3.91 3.95
CA THR A 121 -6.39 4.03 5.24
C THR A 121 -7.88 4.16 5.00
N VAL A 122 -8.69 3.45 5.77
CA VAL A 122 -10.14 3.53 5.70
C VAL A 122 -10.73 3.71 7.09
N ARG A 123 -11.72 4.58 7.20
CA ARG A 123 -12.59 4.69 8.35
C ARG A 123 -13.84 3.87 8.09
N GLU A 124 -14.02 2.79 8.84
CA GLU A 124 -15.20 1.91 8.79
C GLU A 124 -16.25 2.41 9.77
N PRO A 125 -17.36 2.99 9.31
CA PRO A 125 -18.43 3.51 10.19
C PRO A 125 -19.37 2.43 10.70
N SER A 126 -19.06 1.19 10.43
CA SER A 126 -19.61 -0.09 10.89
C SER A 126 -21.13 -0.23 11.05
N GLY A 127 -21.73 -0.85 10.06
CA GLY A 127 -23.00 -1.55 10.25
C GLY A 127 -22.88 -3.04 10.59
N ARG A 128 -21.65 -3.56 10.87
CA ARG A 128 -21.36 -5.01 10.89
C ARG A 128 -21.04 -5.61 12.24
N GLY A 129 -21.06 -4.83 13.28
CA GLY A 129 -20.53 -5.22 14.58
C GLY A 129 -19.06 -4.82 14.72
N LEU A 130 -18.78 -4.23 15.86
CA LEU A 130 -17.46 -3.72 16.21
C LEU A 130 -16.40 -4.83 16.21
N ASP A 131 -16.75 -6.04 16.67
CA ASP A 131 -15.83 -7.18 16.77
C ASP A 131 -15.24 -7.59 15.43
N TYR A 132 -16.06 -7.63 14.37
CA TYR A 132 -15.60 -7.93 13.02
C TYR A 132 -14.62 -6.89 12.50
N ALA A 133 -14.93 -5.60 12.68
CA ALA A 133 -14.05 -4.52 12.28
C ALA A 133 -12.76 -4.49 13.09
N LEU A 134 -12.80 -4.81 14.39
CA LEU A 134 -11.64 -4.90 15.25
C LEU A 134 -10.74 -6.09 14.91
N ASP A 135 -11.30 -7.24 14.55
CA ASP A 135 -10.52 -8.40 14.09
C ASP A 135 -9.72 -8.05 12.82
N LEU A 136 -10.37 -7.51 11.81
CA LEU A 136 -9.69 -7.10 10.57
C LEU A 136 -8.68 -5.97 10.78
N LYS A 137 -8.99 -5.00 11.65
CA LYS A 137 -8.05 -3.96 12.07
C LYS A 137 -6.79 -4.55 12.69
N ASN A 138 -6.94 -5.51 13.61
CA ASN A 138 -5.82 -6.15 14.29
C ASN A 138 -4.98 -6.98 13.33
N LYS A 139 -5.60 -7.73 12.43
CA LYS A 139 -4.92 -8.50 11.38
C LYS A 139 -4.14 -7.59 10.42
N SER A 140 -4.75 -6.48 10.00
CA SER A 140 -4.08 -5.47 9.18
C SER A 140 -2.86 -4.86 9.89
N ALA A 141 -3.02 -4.48 11.16
CA ALA A 141 -1.93 -3.88 11.94
C ALA A 141 -0.75 -4.82 12.16
N LYS A 142 -0.98 -6.13 12.17
CA LYS A 142 0.05 -7.17 12.30
C LYS A 142 0.61 -7.65 10.95
N ASN A 143 0.13 -7.11 9.83
CA ASN A 143 0.44 -7.59 8.47
C ASN A 143 0.08 -9.07 8.25
N GLU A 144 -0.93 -9.58 8.92
CA GLU A 144 -1.47 -10.93 8.72
C GLU A 144 -2.34 -11.00 7.46
N ILE A 145 -2.83 -9.86 6.99
CA ILE A 145 -3.64 -9.69 5.78
C ILE A 145 -3.16 -8.50 4.96
N ILE A 146 -3.38 -8.53 3.65
CA ILE A 146 -3.14 -7.39 2.76
C ILE A 146 -4.38 -6.48 2.83
N ALA A 147 -4.26 -5.39 3.55
CA ALA A 147 -5.37 -4.47 3.80
C ALA A 147 -4.88 -3.04 4.05
N PRO A 148 -5.71 -2.02 3.80
CA PRO A 148 -5.44 -0.67 4.30
C PRO A 148 -5.47 -0.66 5.82
N ARG A 149 -4.93 0.39 6.44
CA ARG A 149 -5.13 0.66 7.87
C ARG A 149 -6.61 0.89 8.13
N ILE A 150 -7.18 0.19 9.10
CA ILE A 150 -8.59 0.26 9.44
C ILE A 150 -8.79 1.07 10.72
N LEU A 151 -9.61 2.11 10.65
CA LEU A 151 -10.10 2.88 11.78
C LEU A 151 -11.54 2.43 12.04
N ALA A 152 -11.69 1.49 12.99
CA ALA A 152 -13.00 0.94 13.33
C ALA A 152 -13.76 1.88 14.26
N TYR A 153 -15.05 2.04 14.00
CA TYR A 153 -15.97 2.80 14.82
C TYR A 153 -17.14 1.92 15.26
N ALA A 154 -17.63 2.11 16.48
CA ALA A 154 -18.95 1.64 16.86
C ALA A 154 -20.01 2.34 16.00
N GLY A 155 -21.01 1.60 15.53
CA GLY A 155 -21.97 2.10 14.54
C GLY A 155 -22.65 3.41 14.94
N PHE A 156 -22.74 4.33 14.00
CA PHE A 156 -23.44 5.59 14.20
C PHE A 156 -24.96 5.34 14.10
N GLY A 157 -25.68 5.60 15.18
CA GLY A 157 -27.16 5.57 15.20
C GLY A 157 -27.80 4.20 15.40
N SER A 158 -27.06 3.15 15.71
CA SER A 158 -27.61 1.79 15.95
C SER A 158 -27.97 1.48 17.41
N GLY A 159 -27.94 2.45 18.32
CA GLY A 159 -28.31 2.23 19.73
C GLY A 159 -27.41 1.22 20.47
N SER A 160 -26.24 0.91 19.95
CA SER A 160 -25.28 0.06 20.63
C SER A 160 -24.75 0.80 21.85
N GLU A 161 -25.05 0.32 23.03
CA GLU A 161 -24.41 0.74 24.27
C GLU A 161 -22.92 0.47 24.13
N ILE A 162 -22.13 1.52 24.21
CA ILE A 162 -20.68 1.41 24.31
C ILE A 162 -20.39 1.13 25.77
N GLU A 163 -20.18 -0.13 26.12
CA GLU A 163 -19.49 -0.43 27.38
C GLU A 163 -18.01 0.00 27.20
N ILE A 164 -17.62 1.02 27.94
CA ILE A 164 -16.24 1.56 27.99
C ILE A 164 -15.44 0.74 29.02
#